data_776a55e8c1d488457ba90356b82f5210
#
_entry.id   776a55e8c1d488457ba90356b82f5210
#
_cell.length_a   1.000
_cell.length_b   1.000
_cell.length_c   1.000
_cell.angle_alpha   90.00
_cell.angle_beta   90.00
_cell.angle_gamma   90.00
#
_symmetry.space_group_name_H-M   'P 1'
#
loop_
_entity.id
_entity.type
_entity.pdbx_description
1 polymer ?
#
loop_
_entity_poly.entity_id
_entity_poly.type
_entity_poly.pdbx_seq_one_letter_code
_entity_poly.pdbx_strand_id
1 'polypeptide(L)'
;MYQFPIGVILESFRLDRSAAIAKAASIGANGIQMYSTYGENAPENLSAQARRDLLREVKDNGLVFSALCGDLGHGFGDKELNPKLIEQSKRIIDLAKDLETNVVTTHIGVVPTDPSHPRYGIMQEACFALAAYADSVEAHFAIETGPETSLVLKNFLDSLNSTGVSVNLDPANLRMVTGDDPVQAVYNLQRYIVHTHAKDGNKLADGNPEFIYGVTHPIPEEVKNTRYFEEVPLGTGSVDFPAYLKALEDIGYKGFLTIEREVGENPEADIKTAFDFLKKTMA
;
A
#
# COMPACT_ATOMS: atom_id res chain seq x y z
N MET A 1 16.54 19.05 -5.02
CA MET A 1 16.08 18.14 -6.09
C MET A 1 16.01 16.76 -5.52
N TYR A 2 14.81 16.21 -5.33
CA TYR A 2 14.59 14.85 -4.83
C TYR A 2 14.76 13.83 -5.96
N GLN A 3 15.21 12.61 -5.62
CA GLN A 3 15.48 11.55 -6.62
C GLN A 3 14.70 10.27 -6.29
N PHE A 4 13.38 10.41 -6.04
CA PHE A 4 12.54 9.25 -5.84
C PHE A 4 12.09 8.68 -7.21
N PRO A 5 12.20 7.37 -7.44
CA PRO A 5 11.58 6.74 -8.60
C PRO A 5 10.06 6.82 -8.48
N ILE A 6 9.37 7.04 -9.61
CA ILE A 6 7.91 7.10 -9.65
C ILE A 6 7.38 5.76 -10.15
N GLY A 7 6.52 5.13 -9.35
CA GLY A 7 5.74 3.96 -9.72
C GLY A 7 4.29 4.32 -10.05
N VAL A 8 3.54 3.33 -10.51
CA VAL A 8 2.10 3.43 -10.69
C VAL A 8 1.44 2.07 -10.46
N ILE A 9 0.25 2.06 -9.84
CA ILE A 9 -0.58 0.85 -9.72
C ILE A 9 -1.22 0.58 -11.08
N LEU A 10 -1.01 -0.61 -11.65
CA LEU A 10 -1.53 -0.96 -12.97
C LEU A 10 -3.05 -0.88 -13.05
N GLU A 11 -3.72 -1.37 -12.03
CA GLU A 11 -5.18 -1.41 -11.94
C GLU A 11 -5.80 0.00 -11.89
N SER A 12 -5.04 1.01 -11.48
CA SER A 12 -5.47 2.41 -11.53
C SER A 12 -5.76 2.90 -12.96
N PHE A 13 -5.14 2.30 -13.99
CA PHE A 13 -5.44 2.64 -15.38
C PHE A 13 -6.77 2.09 -15.88
N ARG A 14 -7.33 1.06 -15.24
CA ARG A 14 -8.54 0.34 -15.68
C ARG A 14 -8.41 -0.23 -17.10
N LEU A 15 -7.23 -0.68 -17.46
CA LEU A 15 -6.86 -1.33 -18.71
C LEU A 15 -6.49 -2.81 -18.46
N ASP A 16 -6.40 -3.60 -19.53
CA ASP A 16 -5.75 -4.90 -19.42
C ASP A 16 -4.25 -4.75 -19.07
N ARG A 17 -3.67 -5.81 -18.51
CA ARG A 17 -2.31 -5.78 -17.95
C ARG A 17 -1.26 -5.25 -18.92
N SER A 18 -1.20 -5.79 -20.13
CA SER A 18 -0.18 -5.40 -21.11
C SER A 18 -0.36 -3.94 -21.56
N ALA A 19 -1.61 -3.50 -21.77
CA ALA A 19 -1.90 -2.11 -22.10
C ALA A 19 -1.54 -1.17 -20.93
N ALA A 20 -1.80 -1.57 -19.67
CA ALA A 20 -1.43 -0.79 -18.49
C ALA A 20 0.11 -0.68 -18.34
N ILE A 21 0.86 -1.77 -18.59
CA ILE A 21 2.33 -1.76 -18.59
C ILE A 21 2.87 -0.79 -19.64
N ALA A 22 2.39 -0.89 -20.89
CA ALA A 22 2.78 0.03 -21.96
C ALA A 22 2.43 1.49 -21.64
N LYS A 23 1.26 1.71 -21.01
CA LYS A 23 0.83 3.04 -20.58
C LYS A 23 1.73 3.60 -19.50
N ALA A 24 2.07 2.83 -18.46
CA ALA A 24 3.00 3.23 -17.42
C ALA A 24 4.35 3.66 -18.01
N ALA A 25 4.90 2.88 -18.94
CA ALA A 25 6.13 3.23 -19.65
C ALA A 25 5.98 4.55 -20.44
N SER A 26 4.86 4.73 -21.13
CA SER A 26 4.62 5.90 -21.99
C SER A 26 4.54 7.23 -21.23
N ILE A 27 4.10 7.22 -19.96
CA ILE A 27 4.08 8.41 -19.10
C ILE A 27 5.43 8.70 -18.44
N GLY A 28 6.40 7.77 -18.55
CA GLY A 28 7.74 7.90 -17.99
C GLY A 28 7.89 7.34 -16.57
N ALA A 29 7.02 6.45 -16.13
CA ALA A 29 7.16 5.75 -14.85
C ALA A 29 8.45 4.93 -14.81
N ASN A 30 8.98 4.69 -13.62
CA ASN A 30 10.17 3.86 -13.39
C ASN A 30 9.79 2.44 -12.97
N GLY A 31 8.59 2.25 -12.41
CA GLY A 31 8.13 0.96 -11.94
C GLY A 31 6.62 0.87 -11.85
N ILE A 32 6.17 -0.33 -11.55
CA ILE A 32 4.75 -0.66 -11.42
C ILE A 32 4.49 -1.43 -10.12
N GLN A 33 3.30 -1.23 -9.57
CA GLN A 33 2.70 -2.11 -8.57
C GLN A 33 1.53 -2.84 -9.22
N MET A 34 1.35 -4.12 -8.92
CA MET A 34 0.32 -4.97 -9.54
C MET A 34 -0.43 -5.75 -8.47
N TYR A 35 -1.76 -5.81 -8.57
CA TYR A 35 -2.57 -6.68 -7.73
C TYR A 35 -2.30 -8.16 -8.04
N SER A 36 -1.99 -8.94 -7.00
CA SER A 36 -1.62 -10.36 -7.12
C SER A 36 -2.53 -11.29 -6.33
N THR A 37 -3.74 -10.84 -6.01
CA THR A 37 -4.69 -11.57 -5.16
C THR A 37 -5.81 -12.24 -5.93
N TYR A 38 -5.97 -11.94 -7.22
CA TYR A 38 -7.04 -12.48 -8.06
C TYR A 38 -6.66 -12.53 -9.54
N GLY A 39 -7.51 -13.20 -10.33
CA GLY A 39 -7.41 -13.23 -11.78
C GLY A 39 -6.12 -13.88 -12.30
N GLU A 40 -5.65 -13.42 -13.45
CA GLU A 40 -4.45 -13.95 -14.11
C GLU A 40 -3.14 -13.67 -13.36
N ASN A 41 -3.14 -12.69 -12.44
CA ASN A 41 -1.98 -12.27 -11.68
C ASN A 41 -1.82 -13.01 -10.34
N ALA A 42 -2.80 -13.84 -9.95
CA ALA A 42 -2.69 -14.63 -8.73
C ALA A 42 -1.58 -15.68 -8.84
N PRO A 43 -0.82 -15.96 -7.75
CA PRO A 43 0.31 -16.89 -7.78
C PRO A 43 -0.02 -18.27 -8.36
N GLU A 44 -1.22 -18.79 -8.09
CA GLU A 44 -1.70 -20.09 -8.57
C GLU A 44 -1.99 -20.12 -10.07
N ASN A 45 -2.22 -18.97 -10.70
CA ASN A 45 -2.53 -18.85 -12.12
C ASN A 45 -1.29 -18.51 -12.96
N LEU A 46 -0.17 -18.18 -12.31
CA LEU A 46 1.11 -17.89 -12.97
C LEU A 46 2.07 -19.08 -12.87
N SER A 47 2.18 -19.85 -13.94
CA SER A 47 3.25 -20.86 -14.06
C SER A 47 4.63 -20.20 -14.00
N ALA A 48 5.68 -20.97 -13.69
CA ALA A 48 7.05 -20.46 -13.68
C ALA A 48 7.46 -19.81 -15.02
N GLN A 49 6.94 -20.31 -16.15
CA GLN A 49 7.18 -19.68 -17.45
C GLN A 49 6.42 -18.35 -17.57
N ALA A 50 5.16 -18.30 -17.16
CA ALA A 50 4.36 -17.07 -17.21
C ALA A 50 4.95 -15.95 -16.32
N ARG A 51 5.52 -16.30 -15.15
CA ARG A 51 6.25 -15.32 -14.29
C ARG A 51 7.46 -14.74 -15.01
N ARG A 52 8.25 -15.57 -15.69
CA ARG A 52 9.42 -15.11 -16.49
C ARG A 52 9.00 -14.24 -17.67
N ASP A 53 7.92 -14.59 -18.35
CA ASP A 53 7.43 -13.85 -19.51
C ASP A 53 6.87 -12.49 -19.07
N LEU A 54 6.13 -12.44 -17.97
CA LEU A 54 5.62 -11.20 -17.36
C LEU A 54 6.79 -10.29 -16.91
N LEU A 55 7.78 -10.84 -16.22
CA LEU A 55 8.96 -10.07 -15.81
C LEU A 55 9.71 -9.49 -17.01
N ARG A 56 9.84 -10.28 -18.09
CA ARG A 56 10.46 -9.82 -19.33
C ARG A 56 9.65 -8.70 -19.97
N GLU A 57 8.31 -8.85 -20.07
CA GLU A 57 7.42 -7.81 -20.61
C GLU A 57 7.61 -6.47 -19.88
N VAL A 58 7.66 -6.49 -18.56
CA VAL A 58 7.88 -5.29 -17.73
C VAL A 58 9.26 -4.69 -18.02
N LYS A 59 10.32 -5.51 -18.06
CA LYS A 59 11.69 -5.05 -18.35
C LYS A 59 11.86 -4.52 -19.77
N ASP A 60 11.23 -5.15 -20.76
CA ASP A 60 11.28 -4.72 -22.17
C ASP A 60 10.61 -3.35 -22.36
N ASN A 61 9.67 -2.98 -21.46
CA ASN A 61 9.09 -1.65 -21.38
C ASN A 61 9.92 -0.64 -20.54
N GLY A 62 11.09 -1.03 -20.07
CA GLY A 62 11.98 -0.18 -19.26
C GLY A 62 11.52 0.03 -17.83
N LEU A 63 10.64 -0.83 -17.32
CA LEU A 63 10.06 -0.77 -15.98
C LEU A 63 10.62 -1.87 -15.07
N VAL A 64 10.37 -1.72 -13.77
CA VAL A 64 10.56 -2.77 -12.77
C VAL A 64 9.28 -2.94 -11.94
N PHE A 65 9.14 -4.07 -11.24
CA PHE A 65 8.11 -4.17 -10.19
C PHE A 65 8.58 -3.40 -8.95
N SER A 66 7.85 -2.35 -8.55
CA SER A 66 8.08 -1.61 -7.31
C SER A 66 7.54 -2.38 -6.10
N ALA A 67 6.40 -3.04 -6.27
CA ALA A 67 5.75 -3.89 -5.29
C ALA A 67 4.69 -4.78 -5.95
N LEU A 68 4.20 -5.78 -5.21
CA LEU A 68 2.93 -6.45 -5.50
C LEU A 68 1.89 -6.06 -4.45
N CYS A 69 0.64 -5.91 -4.83
CA CYS A 69 -0.46 -5.80 -3.89
C CYS A 69 -0.96 -7.20 -3.50
N GLY A 70 -0.85 -7.52 -2.22
CA GLY A 70 -1.24 -8.78 -1.62
C GLY A 70 -2.44 -8.66 -0.69
N ASP A 71 -3.25 -7.60 -0.81
CA ASP A 71 -4.45 -7.43 0.00
C ASP A 71 -5.53 -8.44 -0.36
N LEU A 72 -5.79 -9.35 0.56
CA LEU A 72 -6.78 -10.43 0.42
C LEU A 72 -8.20 -9.98 0.78
N GLY A 73 -8.40 -8.71 1.14
CA GLY A 73 -9.71 -8.12 1.45
C GLY A 73 -10.31 -8.51 2.81
N HIS A 74 -9.54 -9.13 3.70
CA HIS A 74 -10.05 -9.64 4.97
C HIS A 74 -9.29 -9.14 6.19
N GLY A 75 -8.16 -8.61 6.15
CA GLY A 75 -7.34 -8.35 7.33
C GLY A 75 -7.05 -9.62 8.17
N PHE A 76 -6.30 -9.49 9.25
CA PHE A 76 -5.82 -10.61 10.06
C PHE A 76 -6.41 -10.65 11.47
N GLY A 77 -7.62 -10.11 11.64
CA GLY A 77 -8.32 -10.10 12.93
C GLY A 77 -9.12 -11.37 13.26
N ASP A 78 -9.19 -12.35 12.37
CA ASP A 78 -9.94 -13.58 12.52
C ASP A 78 -9.00 -14.78 12.63
N LYS A 79 -8.97 -15.40 13.82
CA LYS A 79 -8.09 -16.54 14.13
C LYS A 79 -8.35 -17.76 13.25
N GLU A 80 -9.61 -17.99 12.84
CA GLU A 80 -9.98 -19.15 12.03
C GLU A 80 -9.57 -18.98 10.56
N LEU A 81 -9.57 -17.73 10.06
CA LEU A 81 -9.16 -17.42 8.69
C LEU A 81 -7.65 -17.28 8.53
N ASN A 82 -6.94 -16.84 9.57
CA ASN A 82 -5.52 -16.51 9.52
C ASN A 82 -4.61 -17.60 8.93
N PRO A 83 -4.78 -18.91 9.25
CA PRO A 83 -3.93 -19.94 8.65
C PRO A 83 -3.96 -19.94 7.12
N LYS A 84 -5.14 -19.74 6.52
CA LYS A 84 -5.31 -19.68 5.07
C LYS A 84 -4.72 -18.38 4.51
N LEU A 85 -5.00 -17.24 5.14
CA LEU A 85 -4.52 -15.93 4.70
C LEU A 85 -2.99 -15.84 4.76
N ILE A 86 -2.37 -16.38 5.81
CA ILE A 86 -0.92 -16.45 5.95
C ILE A 86 -0.29 -17.24 4.79
N GLU A 87 -0.83 -18.41 4.47
CA GLU A 87 -0.29 -19.25 3.38
C GLU A 87 -0.50 -18.59 2.00
N GLN A 88 -1.61 -17.89 1.78
CA GLN A 88 -1.82 -17.11 0.56
C GLN A 88 -0.83 -15.94 0.46
N SER A 89 -0.61 -15.20 1.55
CA SER A 89 0.35 -14.10 1.62
C SER A 89 1.79 -14.56 1.35
N LYS A 90 2.20 -15.72 1.89
CA LYS A 90 3.52 -16.31 1.60
C LYS A 90 3.71 -16.60 0.10
N ARG A 91 2.68 -17.13 -0.57
CA ARG A 91 2.74 -17.38 -2.02
C ARG A 91 2.89 -16.09 -2.83
N ILE A 92 2.28 -14.99 -2.36
CA ILE A 92 2.44 -13.67 -3.00
C ILE A 92 3.85 -13.12 -2.74
N ILE A 93 4.41 -13.33 -1.55
CA ILE A 93 5.81 -12.99 -1.25
C ILE A 93 6.76 -13.77 -2.18
N ASP A 94 6.53 -15.07 -2.39
CA ASP A 94 7.32 -15.86 -3.33
C ASP A 94 7.20 -15.36 -4.77
N LEU A 95 5.98 -14.99 -5.20
CA LEU A 95 5.78 -14.37 -6.51
C LEU A 95 6.52 -13.04 -6.64
N ALA A 96 6.54 -12.21 -5.59
CA ALA A 96 7.30 -10.96 -5.59
C ALA A 96 8.80 -11.22 -5.82
N LYS A 97 9.37 -12.23 -5.17
CA LYS A 97 10.78 -12.64 -5.39
C LYS A 97 11.01 -13.11 -6.84
N ASP A 98 10.10 -13.89 -7.41
CA ASP A 98 10.19 -14.33 -8.80
C ASP A 98 10.09 -13.17 -9.81
N LEU A 99 9.40 -12.09 -9.44
CA LEU A 99 9.24 -10.86 -10.22
C LEU A 99 10.28 -9.78 -9.86
N GLU A 100 11.33 -10.15 -9.13
CA GLU A 100 12.45 -9.29 -8.74
C GLU A 100 12.06 -8.04 -7.94
N THR A 101 10.99 -8.12 -7.15
CA THR A 101 10.69 -7.18 -6.08
C THR A 101 10.71 -7.87 -4.73
N ASN A 102 10.93 -7.13 -3.67
CA ASN A 102 10.90 -7.65 -2.30
C ASN A 102 9.78 -7.05 -1.45
N VAL A 103 8.84 -6.34 -2.06
CA VAL A 103 7.75 -5.65 -1.35
C VAL A 103 6.40 -6.22 -1.77
N VAL A 104 5.61 -6.63 -0.78
CA VAL A 104 4.19 -6.95 -0.93
C VAL A 104 3.38 -6.01 -0.05
N THR A 105 2.59 -5.13 -0.65
CA THR A 105 1.72 -4.20 0.08
C THR A 105 0.42 -4.88 0.47
N THR A 106 -0.18 -4.51 1.59
CA THR A 106 -1.38 -5.15 2.11
C THR A 106 -2.10 -4.31 3.14
N HIS A 107 -3.39 -4.58 3.35
CA HIS A 107 -4.09 -4.19 4.57
C HIS A 107 -4.18 -5.36 5.54
N ILE A 108 -4.09 -5.09 6.83
CA ILE A 108 -4.22 -6.11 7.88
C ILE A 108 -5.52 -5.97 8.70
N GLY A 109 -6.36 -5.01 8.32
CA GLY A 109 -7.52 -4.57 9.10
C GLY A 109 -7.14 -3.44 10.06
N VAL A 110 -8.04 -3.07 10.95
CA VAL A 110 -7.84 -1.98 11.93
C VAL A 110 -7.13 -2.52 13.16
N VAL A 111 -5.91 -2.05 13.43
CA VAL A 111 -5.16 -2.41 14.64
C VAL A 111 -5.81 -1.75 15.86
N PRO A 112 -6.21 -2.54 16.89
CA PRO A 112 -6.75 -1.96 18.12
C PRO A 112 -5.74 -1.06 18.82
N THR A 113 -6.22 0.09 19.31
CA THR A 113 -5.38 1.02 20.10
C THR A 113 -4.95 0.42 21.44
N ASP A 114 -5.81 -0.43 22.04
CA ASP A 114 -5.53 -1.13 23.29
C ASP A 114 -4.90 -2.50 23.00
N PRO A 115 -3.62 -2.74 23.38
CA PRO A 115 -2.98 -4.03 23.18
C PRO A 115 -3.63 -5.19 23.96
N SER A 116 -4.48 -4.91 24.97
CA SER A 116 -5.23 -5.94 25.70
C SER A 116 -6.47 -6.43 24.93
N HIS A 117 -6.86 -5.76 23.86
CA HIS A 117 -7.99 -6.17 23.04
C HIS A 117 -7.70 -7.52 22.37
N PRO A 118 -8.64 -8.50 22.42
CA PRO A 118 -8.38 -9.86 21.90
C PRO A 118 -7.90 -9.88 20.43
N ARG A 119 -8.46 -9.00 19.58
CA ARG A 119 -8.06 -8.91 18.16
C ARG A 119 -6.60 -8.49 17.99
N TYR A 120 -6.04 -7.67 18.90
CA TYR A 120 -4.64 -7.25 18.82
C TYR A 120 -3.71 -8.47 18.84
N GLY A 121 -3.87 -9.39 19.79
CA GLY A 121 -3.05 -10.60 19.88
C GLY A 121 -3.22 -11.53 18.67
N ILE A 122 -4.45 -11.64 18.12
CA ILE A 122 -4.73 -12.44 16.92
C ILE A 122 -3.98 -11.87 15.70
N MET A 123 -4.03 -10.55 15.50
CA MET A 123 -3.32 -9.87 14.43
C MET A 123 -1.80 -9.98 14.61
N GLN A 124 -1.33 -9.84 15.85
CA GLN A 124 0.08 -9.95 16.21
C GLN A 124 0.64 -11.35 15.89
N GLU A 125 -0.06 -12.43 16.26
CA GLU A 125 0.33 -13.80 15.94
C GLU A 125 0.47 -14.02 14.42
N ALA A 126 -0.48 -13.53 13.64
CA ALA A 126 -0.43 -13.62 12.18
C ALA A 126 0.75 -12.82 11.60
N CYS A 127 0.94 -11.59 12.06
CA CYS A 127 2.05 -10.75 11.63
C CYS A 127 3.42 -11.31 12.06
N PHE A 128 3.55 -11.99 13.21
CA PHE A 128 4.77 -12.72 13.58
C PHE A 128 5.12 -13.81 12.57
N ALA A 129 4.12 -14.59 12.16
CA ALA A 129 4.34 -15.67 11.19
C ALA A 129 4.76 -15.12 9.81
N LEU A 130 4.15 -14.00 9.38
CA LEU A 130 4.48 -13.32 8.13
C LEU A 130 5.83 -12.61 8.21
N ALA A 131 6.16 -11.98 9.33
CA ALA A 131 7.46 -11.35 9.56
C ALA A 131 8.60 -12.36 9.47
N ALA A 132 8.47 -13.49 10.18
CA ALA A 132 9.47 -14.55 10.13
C ALA A 132 9.66 -15.13 8.73
N TYR A 133 8.57 -15.28 7.97
CA TYR A 133 8.66 -15.73 6.59
C TYR A 133 9.34 -14.70 5.68
N ALA A 134 8.88 -13.45 5.73
CA ALA A 134 9.46 -12.37 4.92
C ALA A 134 10.95 -12.15 5.21
N ASP A 135 11.35 -12.16 6.49
CA ASP A 135 12.77 -12.10 6.90
C ASP A 135 13.57 -13.27 6.30
N SER A 136 13.01 -14.48 6.28
CA SER A 136 13.71 -15.68 5.77
C SER A 136 14.02 -15.64 4.27
N VAL A 137 13.27 -14.84 3.51
CA VAL A 137 13.43 -14.68 2.05
C VAL A 137 13.88 -13.27 1.65
N GLU A 138 14.28 -12.45 2.62
CA GLU A 138 14.68 -11.06 2.39
C GLU A 138 13.62 -10.26 1.63
N ALA A 139 12.38 -10.30 2.13
CA ALA A 139 11.23 -9.57 1.60
C ALA A 139 10.53 -8.77 2.70
N HIS A 140 9.54 -7.99 2.32
CA HIS A 140 8.75 -7.16 3.21
C HIS A 140 7.25 -7.35 2.93
N PHE A 141 6.50 -7.65 3.99
CA PHE A 141 5.04 -7.61 4.00
C PHE A 141 4.62 -6.25 4.55
N ALA A 142 4.36 -5.32 3.65
CA ALA A 142 4.26 -3.90 3.94
C ALA A 142 2.81 -3.47 4.18
N ILE A 143 2.47 -3.20 5.45
CA ILE A 143 1.14 -2.75 5.87
C ILE A 143 0.89 -1.35 5.32
N GLU A 144 -0.24 -1.17 4.65
CA GLU A 144 -0.69 0.14 4.20
C GLU A 144 -1.29 0.94 5.36
N THR A 145 -0.83 2.20 5.50
CA THR A 145 -1.34 3.12 6.52
C THR A 145 -2.76 3.59 6.19
N GLY A 146 -3.52 3.95 7.22
CA GLY A 146 -4.82 4.58 7.06
C GLY A 146 -5.81 4.32 8.18
N PRO A 147 -6.16 3.05 8.51
CA PRO A 147 -7.20 2.77 9.51
C PRO A 147 -6.88 3.25 10.93
N GLU A 148 -5.62 3.28 11.29
CA GLU A 148 -5.12 3.76 12.57
C GLU A 148 -4.10 4.89 12.39
N THR A 149 -3.79 5.60 13.48
CA THR A 149 -2.72 6.59 13.47
C THR A 149 -1.34 5.94 13.35
N SER A 150 -0.39 6.69 12.81
CA SER A 150 1.01 6.23 12.68
C SER A 150 1.63 5.78 14.00
N LEU A 151 1.23 6.36 15.13
CA LEU A 151 1.72 5.93 16.44
C LEU A 151 1.12 4.59 16.89
N VAL A 152 -0.15 4.32 16.61
CA VAL A 152 -0.77 3.02 16.89
C VAL A 152 -0.09 1.93 16.05
N LEU A 153 0.06 2.16 14.75
CA LEU A 153 0.74 1.23 13.86
C LEU A 153 2.21 1.01 14.29
N LYS A 154 2.91 2.09 14.65
CA LYS A 154 4.30 1.99 15.14
C LYS A 154 4.40 1.08 16.37
N ASN A 155 3.54 1.28 17.36
CA ASN A 155 3.55 0.48 18.59
C ASN A 155 3.27 -1.01 18.28
N PHE A 156 2.37 -1.28 17.35
CA PHE A 156 2.11 -2.63 16.88
C PHE A 156 3.35 -3.25 16.21
N LEU A 157 3.99 -2.54 15.29
CA LEU A 157 5.19 -2.99 14.59
C LEU A 157 6.37 -3.18 15.55
N ASP A 158 6.57 -2.27 16.51
CA ASP A 158 7.61 -2.39 17.54
C ASP A 158 7.42 -3.68 18.34
N SER A 159 6.18 -4.12 18.57
CA SER A 159 5.87 -5.37 19.28
C SER A 159 6.30 -6.63 18.52
N LEU A 160 6.46 -6.55 17.20
CA LEU A 160 6.89 -7.68 16.37
C LEU A 160 8.41 -7.90 16.39
N ASN A 161 9.19 -6.89 16.79
CA ASN A 161 10.64 -6.93 16.83
C ASN A 161 11.31 -7.46 15.53
N SER A 162 10.73 -7.13 14.39
CA SER A 162 11.16 -7.52 13.03
C SER A 162 10.87 -6.38 12.07
N THR A 163 11.50 -6.39 10.90
CA THR A 163 11.19 -5.53 9.75
C THR A 163 10.66 -6.31 8.55
N GLY A 164 10.47 -7.62 8.68
CA GLY A 164 9.80 -8.44 7.67
C GLY A 164 8.34 -8.04 7.47
N VAL A 165 7.64 -7.62 8.55
CA VAL A 165 6.42 -6.82 8.44
C VAL A 165 6.84 -5.36 8.54
N SER A 166 6.52 -4.59 7.50
CA SER A 166 6.98 -3.22 7.25
C SER A 166 5.81 -2.30 6.91
N VAL A 167 6.07 -1.14 6.33
CA VAL A 167 5.04 -0.14 6.01
C VAL A 167 5.09 0.25 4.54
N ASN A 168 3.92 0.22 3.89
CA ASN A 168 3.58 1.00 2.73
C ASN A 168 2.88 2.27 3.22
N LEU A 169 3.55 3.42 3.18
CA LEU A 169 2.97 4.65 3.70
C LEU A 169 2.11 5.33 2.64
N ASP A 170 0.80 5.32 2.86
CA ASP A 170 -0.16 6.12 2.08
C ASP A 170 -0.48 7.42 2.86
N PRO A 171 -0.06 8.59 2.36
CA PRO A 171 -0.28 9.86 3.04
C PRO A 171 -1.75 10.30 3.02
N ALA A 172 -2.49 9.95 1.96
CA ALA A 172 -3.88 10.34 1.82
C ALA A 172 -4.78 9.55 2.77
N ASN A 173 -4.55 8.23 2.92
CA ASN A 173 -5.33 7.40 3.84
C ASN A 173 -5.21 7.90 5.29
N LEU A 174 -4.01 8.30 5.72
CA LEU A 174 -3.81 8.94 7.03
C LEU A 174 -4.65 10.22 7.19
N ARG A 175 -4.60 11.11 6.18
CA ARG A 175 -5.39 12.36 6.21
C ARG A 175 -6.87 12.11 6.15
N MET A 176 -7.31 11.23 5.27
CA MET A 176 -8.72 10.96 5.00
C MET A 176 -9.44 10.27 6.17
N VAL A 177 -8.80 9.26 6.77
CA VAL A 177 -9.47 8.40 7.75
C VAL A 177 -9.27 8.90 9.17
N THR A 178 -8.04 8.95 9.65
CA THR A 178 -7.75 9.33 11.03
C THR A 178 -7.51 10.83 11.20
N GLY A 179 -7.15 11.54 10.13
CA GLY A 179 -6.71 12.93 10.20
C GLY A 179 -5.28 13.07 10.72
N ASP A 180 -4.51 11.97 10.76
CA ASP A 180 -3.10 11.99 11.16
C ASP A 180 -2.26 12.84 10.19
N ASP A 181 -1.12 13.33 10.67
CA ASP A 181 -0.20 14.11 9.86
C ASP A 181 0.77 13.21 9.10
N PRO A 182 0.70 13.12 7.76
CA PRO A 182 1.59 12.27 6.97
C PRO A 182 3.07 12.62 7.13
N VAL A 183 3.41 13.89 7.37
CA VAL A 183 4.78 14.34 7.58
C VAL A 183 5.31 13.77 8.89
N GLN A 184 4.54 13.90 9.97
CA GLN A 184 4.91 13.32 11.25
C GLN A 184 4.90 11.78 11.20
N ALA A 185 3.99 11.18 10.42
CA ALA A 185 3.94 9.73 10.23
C ALA A 185 5.22 9.18 9.60
N VAL A 186 5.84 9.90 8.67
CA VAL A 186 7.15 9.51 8.10
C VAL A 186 8.19 9.36 9.21
N TYR A 187 8.30 10.33 10.12
CA TYR A 187 9.26 10.24 11.22
C TYR A 187 8.90 9.17 12.23
N ASN A 188 7.61 9.00 12.55
CA ASN A 188 7.14 7.96 13.46
C ASN A 188 7.49 6.56 12.96
N LEU A 189 7.29 6.31 11.65
CA LEU A 189 7.40 5.00 11.01
C LEU A 189 8.74 4.79 10.27
N GLN A 190 9.70 5.71 10.37
CA GLN A 190 10.95 5.74 9.59
C GLN A 190 11.71 4.41 9.50
N ARG A 191 11.65 3.59 10.58
CA ARG A 191 12.31 2.28 10.64
C ARG A 191 11.66 1.26 9.71
N TYR A 192 10.38 1.43 9.39
CA TYR A 192 9.52 0.43 8.78
C TYR A 192 9.12 0.77 7.34
N ILE A 193 9.26 2.03 6.89
CA ILE A 193 8.82 2.45 5.55
C ILE A 193 9.72 1.82 4.49
N VAL A 194 9.13 0.95 3.66
CA VAL A 194 9.81 0.31 2.52
C VAL A 194 9.19 0.68 1.18
N HIS A 195 7.96 1.19 1.20
CA HIS A 195 7.20 1.63 0.03
C HIS A 195 6.29 2.79 0.39
N THR A 196 5.90 3.61 -0.58
CA THR A 196 4.93 4.68 -0.37
C THR A 196 3.98 4.80 -1.56
N HIS A 197 2.73 5.16 -1.27
CA HIS A 197 1.81 5.63 -2.29
C HIS A 197 1.90 7.16 -2.47
N ALA A 198 1.59 7.59 -3.68
CA ALA A 198 1.33 8.97 -4.03
C ALA A 198 -0.15 9.09 -4.35
N LYS A 199 -0.92 9.43 -3.35
CA LYS A 199 -2.38 9.57 -3.34
C LYS A 199 -2.74 10.84 -2.59
N ASP A 200 -3.85 11.47 -2.93
CA ASP A 200 -4.30 12.69 -2.26
C ASP A 200 -5.80 12.65 -1.99
N GLY A 201 -6.21 13.31 -0.94
CA GLY A 201 -7.61 13.31 -0.53
C GLY A 201 -7.90 14.27 0.61
N ASN A 202 -9.18 14.35 0.95
CA ASN A 202 -9.70 15.21 1.99
C ASN A 202 -10.55 14.43 2.98
N LYS A 203 -10.41 14.73 4.26
CA LYS A 203 -11.35 14.28 5.30
C LYS A 203 -12.58 15.18 5.28
N LEU A 204 -13.76 14.60 5.25
CA LEU A 204 -15.03 15.31 5.21
C LEU A 204 -15.77 15.25 6.55
N ALA A 205 -15.61 14.15 7.29
CA ALA A 205 -16.26 13.95 8.58
C ALA A 205 -15.40 13.08 9.50
N ASP A 206 -15.62 13.19 10.80
CA ASP A 206 -15.06 12.27 11.78
C ASP A 206 -15.87 10.97 11.81
N GLY A 207 -15.17 9.84 11.87
CA GLY A 207 -15.78 8.53 11.93
C GLY A 207 -14.93 7.53 12.70
N ASN A 208 -15.56 6.44 13.14
CA ASN A 208 -14.83 5.33 13.74
C ASN A 208 -14.31 4.42 12.61
N PRO A 209 -12.99 4.24 12.46
CA PRO A 209 -12.42 3.37 11.44
C PRO A 209 -12.95 1.93 11.47
N GLU A 210 -13.26 1.37 12.64
CA GLU A 210 -13.81 0.02 12.74
C GLU A 210 -15.17 -0.14 12.06
N PHE A 211 -16.00 0.90 12.05
CA PHE A 211 -17.26 0.91 11.30
C PHE A 211 -17.01 1.18 9.81
N ILE A 212 -16.13 2.14 9.50
CA ILE A 212 -15.81 2.52 8.10
C ILE A 212 -15.25 1.31 7.34
N TYR A 213 -14.36 0.54 7.95
CA TYR A 213 -13.75 -0.67 7.36
C TYR A 213 -14.53 -1.97 7.65
N GLY A 214 -15.73 -1.88 8.23
CA GLY A 214 -16.59 -3.03 8.44
C GLY A 214 -16.07 -4.08 9.43
N VAL A 215 -15.20 -3.69 10.36
CA VAL A 215 -14.67 -4.58 11.40
C VAL A 215 -15.70 -4.84 12.50
N THR A 216 -16.49 -3.83 12.81
CA THR A 216 -17.56 -3.91 13.85
C THR A 216 -18.93 -3.95 13.19
N HIS A 217 -19.76 -4.91 13.59
CA HIS A 217 -21.13 -5.11 13.09
C HIS A 217 -22.16 -5.16 14.23
N PRO A 218 -23.44 -4.80 13.95
CA PRO A 218 -23.92 -4.19 12.70
C PRO A 218 -23.40 -2.76 12.51
N ILE A 219 -23.20 -2.36 11.25
CA ILE A 219 -22.81 -0.98 10.94
C ILE A 219 -24.05 -0.09 11.08
N PRO A 220 -24.02 0.98 11.89
CA PRO A 220 -25.14 1.92 12.04
C PRO A 220 -25.52 2.57 10.70
N GLU A 221 -26.81 2.84 10.48
CA GLU A 221 -27.32 3.44 9.23
C GLU A 221 -26.71 4.83 8.95
N GLU A 222 -26.46 5.62 9.98
CA GLU A 222 -25.79 6.91 9.87
C GLU A 222 -24.37 6.77 9.30
N VAL A 223 -23.63 5.71 9.69
CA VAL A 223 -22.29 5.43 9.18
C VAL A 223 -22.35 5.09 7.70
N LYS A 224 -23.30 4.25 7.28
CA LYS A 224 -23.46 3.84 5.87
C LYS A 224 -23.81 5.01 4.95
N ASN A 225 -24.52 6.02 5.46
CA ASN A 225 -25.00 7.17 4.71
C ASN A 225 -24.09 8.40 4.83
N THR A 226 -22.99 8.31 5.58
CA THR A 226 -22.03 9.40 5.74
C THR A 226 -20.85 9.25 4.80
N ARG A 227 -20.53 10.32 4.07
CA ARG A 227 -19.30 10.41 3.29
C ARG A 227 -18.20 10.94 4.19
N TYR A 228 -17.29 10.06 4.63
CA TYR A 228 -16.22 10.40 5.57
C TYR A 228 -15.04 11.08 4.93
N PHE A 229 -14.76 10.77 3.68
CA PHE A 229 -13.61 11.28 2.94
C PHE A 229 -13.87 11.31 1.43
N GLU A 230 -12.97 11.95 0.72
CA GLU A 230 -12.90 11.91 -0.73
C GLU A 230 -11.45 11.83 -1.20
N GLU A 231 -11.18 10.95 -2.15
CA GLU A 231 -9.96 10.95 -2.92
C GLU A 231 -10.08 11.97 -4.05
N VAL A 232 -9.01 12.74 -4.29
CA VAL A 232 -8.95 13.77 -5.32
C VAL A 232 -7.68 13.61 -6.17
N PRO A 233 -7.59 14.26 -7.35
CA PRO A 233 -6.35 14.25 -8.13
C PRO A 233 -5.16 14.76 -7.31
N LEU A 234 -4.00 14.13 -7.47
CA LEU A 234 -2.79 14.43 -6.71
C LEU A 234 -2.41 15.93 -6.79
N GLY A 235 -2.14 16.50 -5.63
CA GLY A 235 -1.81 17.92 -5.49
C GLY A 235 -3.01 18.84 -5.36
N THR A 236 -4.24 18.30 -5.27
CA THR A 236 -5.47 19.08 -5.06
C THR A 236 -6.17 18.81 -3.74
N GLY A 237 -5.64 17.89 -2.96
CA GLY A 237 -6.16 17.52 -1.64
C GLY A 237 -5.41 18.18 -0.49
N SER A 238 -5.43 17.52 0.66
CA SER A 238 -4.91 18.03 1.93
C SER A 238 -3.51 17.50 2.32
N VAL A 239 -2.86 16.72 1.45
CA VAL A 239 -1.48 16.26 1.67
C VAL A 239 -0.48 17.36 1.28
N ASP A 240 0.36 17.80 2.23
CA ASP A 240 1.48 18.70 1.94
C ASP A 240 2.64 17.92 1.31
N PHE A 241 2.59 17.69 -0.01
CA PHE A 241 3.61 16.93 -0.72
C PHE A 241 5.02 17.52 -0.61
N PRO A 242 5.26 18.83 -0.69
CA PRO A 242 6.59 19.38 -0.43
C PRO A 242 7.17 19.00 0.93
N ALA A 243 6.39 19.12 2.00
CA ALA A 243 6.81 18.73 3.34
C ALA A 243 6.95 17.20 3.48
N TYR A 244 6.04 16.44 2.87
CA TYR A 244 6.06 14.98 2.86
C TYR A 244 7.32 14.43 2.16
N LEU A 245 7.65 14.92 0.97
CA LEU A 245 8.85 14.52 0.23
C LEU A 245 10.14 14.91 0.99
N LYS A 246 10.12 16.07 1.65
CA LYS A 246 11.24 16.48 2.51
C LYS A 246 11.44 15.51 3.67
N ALA A 247 10.37 15.09 4.34
CA ALA A 247 10.44 14.12 5.43
C ALA A 247 10.97 12.75 4.95
N LEU A 248 10.53 12.27 3.78
CA LEU A 248 11.07 11.04 3.19
C LEU A 248 12.57 11.15 2.88
N GLU A 249 13.03 12.31 2.38
CA GLU A 249 14.46 12.56 2.18
C GLU A 249 15.23 12.55 3.49
N ASP A 250 14.69 13.21 4.52
CA ASP A 250 15.33 13.32 5.84
C ASP A 250 15.59 11.97 6.50
N ILE A 251 14.68 11.00 6.32
CA ILE A 251 14.86 9.63 6.80
C ILE A 251 15.73 8.77 5.87
N GLY A 252 16.19 9.31 4.74
CA GLY A 252 17.00 8.58 3.76
C GLY A 252 16.23 7.58 2.91
N TYR A 253 14.91 7.73 2.76
CA TYR A 253 14.09 6.85 1.90
C TYR A 253 14.58 6.89 0.45
N LYS A 254 14.62 5.73 -0.22
CA LYS A 254 15.07 5.57 -1.62
C LYS A 254 14.09 4.77 -2.48
N GLY A 255 12.96 4.38 -1.90
CA GLY A 255 11.94 3.60 -2.58
C GLY A 255 11.07 4.44 -3.51
N PHE A 256 10.03 3.80 -4.03
CA PHE A 256 9.12 4.40 -4.99
C PHE A 256 8.09 5.33 -4.35
N LEU A 257 7.71 6.36 -5.12
CA LEU A 257 6.45 7.08 -4.95
C LEU A 257 5.48 6.46 -5.96
N THR A 258 4.65 5.53 -5.52
CA THR A 258 3.75 4.78 -6.41
C THR A 258 2.40 5.49 -6.48
N ILE A 259 2.08 6.01 -7.66
CA ILE A 259 0.80 6.69 -7.92
C ILE A 259 -0.33 5.67 -7.80
N GLU A 260 -1.30 6.00 -6.95
CA GLU A 260 -2.55 5.27 -6.79
C GLU A 260 -3.73 6.20 -7.12
N ARG A 261 -4.65 5.70 -7.94
CA ARG A 261 -5.89 6.40 -8.29
C ARG A 261 -7.05 5.43 -8.37
N GLU A 262 -7.88 5.38 -7.34
CA GLU A 262 -8.98 4.43 -7.24
C GLU A 262 -10.28 4.94 -7.86
N VAL A 263 -10.51 6.26 -7.80
CA VAL A 263 -11.73 6.92 -8.26
C VAL A 263 -11.44 7.89 -9.42
N GLY A 264 -12.45 8.56 -9.90
CA GLY A 264 -12.36 9.52 -11.02
C GLY A 264 -12.88 8.93 -12.33
N GLU A 265 -13.30 9.83 -13.23
CA GLU A 265 -13.89 9.45 -14.52
C GLU A 265 -12.84 9.21 -15.61
N ASN A 266 -11.66 9.83 -15.45
CA ASN A 266 -10.56 9.73 -16.42
C ASN A 266 -9.24 9.38 -15.72
N PRO A 267 -9.07 8.12 -15.32
CA PRO A 267 -7.90 7.70 -14.53
C PRO A 267 -6.57 7.91 -15.27
N GLU A 268 -6.52 7.75 -16.59
CA GLU A 268 -5.30 8.00 -17.35
C GLU A 268 -4.83 9.45 -17.26
N ALA A 269 -5.76 10.41 -17.39
CA ALA A 269 -5.45 11.83 -17.26
C ALA A 269 -5.05 12.19 -15.83
N ASP A 270 -5.73 11.61 -14.84
CA ASP A 270 -5.42 11.83 -13.42
C ASP A 270 -4.02 11.31 -13.07
N ILE A 271 -3.65 10.10 -13.55
CA ILE A 271 -2.33 9.51 -13.35
C ILE A 271 -1.24 10.36 -14.03
N LYS A 272 -1.49 10.83 -15.27
CA LYS A 272 -0.55 11.73 -15.95
C LYS A 272 -0.37 13.05 -15.19
N THR A 273 -1.45 13.61 -14.67
CA THR A 273 -1.40 14.82 -13.82
C THR A 273 -0.59 14.57 -12.55
N ALA A 274 -0.81 13.41 -11.90
CA ALA A 274 -0.06 13.00 -10.71
C ALA A 274 1.45 12.87 -11.02
N PHE A 275 1.80 12.25 -12.13
CA PHE A 275 3.18 12.10 -12.57
C PHE A 275 3.86 13.46 -12.78
N ASP A 276 3.21 14.38 -13.51
CA ASP A 276 3.74 15.72 -13.79
C ASP A 276 3.86 16.55 -12.49
N PHE A 277 2.89 16.41 -11.58
CA PHE A 277 2.92 17.06 -10.27
C PHE A 277 4.13 16.58 -9.44
N LEU A 278 4.36 15.26 -9.35
CA LEU A 278 5.52 14.71 -8.62
C LEU A 278 6.83 15.18 -9.24
N LYS A 279 6.98 15.12 -10.57
CA LYS A 279 8.17 15.61 -11.27
C LYS A 279 8.46 17.08 -10.96
N LYS A 280 7.42 17.92 -10.98
CA LYS A 280 7.53 19.35 -10.67
C LYS A 280 7.91 19.58 -9.20
N THR A 281 7.29 18.83 -8.27
CA THR A 281 7.53 19.00 -6.82
C THR A 281 8.91 18.50 -6.42
N MET A 282 9.46 17.52 -7.14
CA MET A 282 10.82 16.99 -6.90
C MET A 282 11.93 17.84 -7.54
N ALA A 283 11.61 18.71 -8.50
CA ALA A 283 12.60 19.56 -9.18
C ALA A 283 13.14 20.66 -8.27
#